data_6f294c9a59b2ee4d850507f2627adbaa
#
_entry.id   6f294c9a59b2ee4d850507f2627adbaa
#
_cell.length_a   1.000
_cell.length_b   1.000
_cell.length_c   1.000
_cell.angle_alpha   90.00
_cell.angle_beta   90.00
_cell.angle_gamma   90.00
#
_symmetry.space_group_name_H-M   'P 1'
#
loop_
_entity.id
_entity.type
_entity.pdbx_description
1 polymer ?
#
loop_
_entity_poly.entity_id
_entity_poly.type
_entity_poly.pdbx_seq_one_letter_code
_entity_poly.pdbx_strand_id
1 'polypeptide(L)'
;MDISSPRHKDQALLGEIEGTCITCAKSEKVPHEYSTIVGIEELVHEILLNLKEIVLRSNIHGVRDASIYVKGPKYVTAQDIISPPSVEIVDTTQHIANLTEPIDLCIGLQIRRDRGYCTKPTINSQDGSYPIDAVSMPVRNANHSIHSYGNGKEKEEILFLEIWTNGSLTPKESHYEAEKSLTNFQ
;
A
#
# COMPACT_ATOMS: atom_id res chain seq x y z
N MET A 1 -25.50 -8.94 -18.50
CA MET A 1 -25.32 -8.29 -17.20
C MET A 1 -24.82 -6.89 -17.50
N ASP A 2 -25.52 -5.86 -17.09
CA ASP A 2 -25.16 -4.47 -17.44
C ASP A 2 -23.98 -4.00 -16.58
N ILE A 3 -22.78 -4.08 -17.12
CA ILE A 3 -21.50 -3.75 -16.46
C ILE A 3 -21.33 -2.23 -16.32
N SER A 4 -22.20 -1.45 -16.96
CA SER A 4 -22.16 0.02 -16.95
C SER A 4 -22.81 0.63 -15.71
N SER A 5 -23.41 -0.18 -14.82
CA SER A 5 -24.09 0.36 -13.64
C SER A 5 -23.09 1.00 -12.67
N PRO A 6 -23.44 2.12 -12.02
CA PRO A 6 -22.57 2.80 -11.06
C PRO A 6 -22.05 1.90 -9.93
N ARG A 7 -22.86 0.97 -9.44
CA ARG A 7 -22.46 0.00 -8.41
C ARG A 7 -21.31 -0.91 -8.81
N HIS A 8 -21.28 -1.34 -10.09
CA HIS A 8 -20.17 -2.15 -10.60
C HIS A 8 -18.87 -1.34 -10.69
N LYS A 9 -18.98 -0.04 -10.98
CA LYS A 9 -17.81 0.86 -10.98
C LYS A 9 -17.23 1.02 -9.58
N ASP A 10 -18.06 1.20 -8.55
CA ASP A 10 -17.59 1.28 -7.16
C ASP A 10 -16.92 -0.03 -6.73
N GLN A 11 -17.49 -1.18 -7.07
CA GLN A 11 -16.89 -2.49 -6.76
C GLN A 11 -15.54 -2.68 -7.45
N ALA A 12 -15.45 -2.29 -8.73
CA ALA A 12 -14.19 -2.38 -9.47
C ALA A 12 -13.12 -1.44 -8.89
N LEU A 13 -13.49 -0.21 -8.50
CA LEU A 13 -12.60 0.73 -7.85
C LEU A 13 -12.06 0.20 -6.52
N LEU A 14 -12.89 -0.47 -5.72
CA LEU A 14 -12.50 -0.94 -4.40
C LEU A 14 -11.81 -2.31 -4.41
N GLY A 15 -12.10 -3.17 -5.38
CA GLY A 15 -11.65 -4.56 -5.36
C GLY A 15 -10.70 -4.99 -6.47
N GLU A 16 -10.74 -4.33 -7.64
CA GLU A 16 -10.03 -4.81 -8.83
C GLU A 16 -8.73 -4.06 -9.14
N ILE A 17 -8.49 -2.94 -8.46
CA ILE A 17 -7.27 -2.16 -8.66
C ILE A 17 -6.13 -2.73 -7.83
N GLU A 18 -5.01 -3.01 -8.50
CA GLU A 18 -3.80 -3.50 -7.85
C GLU A 18 -3.06 -2.39 -7.12
N GLY A 19 -2.65 -2.68 -5.90
CA GLY A 19 -1.79 -1.81 -5.09
C GLY A 19 -0.43 -2.43 -4.81
N THR A 20 0.50 -1.60 -4.38
CA THR A 20 1.86 -2.02 -4.00
C THR A 20 2.05 -1.81 -2.51
N CYS A 21 2.52 -2.84 -1.81
CA CYS A 21 2.73 -2.79 -0.36
C CYS A 21 3.93 -3.61 0.08
N ILE A 22 4.42 -3.33 1.29
CA ILE A 22 5.43 -4.14 1.97
C ILE A 22 4.70 -5.32 2.63
N THR A 23 5.07 -6.54 2.24
CA THR A 23 4.41 -7.78 2.72
C THR A 23 5.20 -8.52 3.78
N CYS A 24 6.51 -8.27 3.86
CA CYS A 24 7.38 -8.91 4.83
C CYS A 24 8.55 -8.00 5.19
N ALA A 25 8.92 -8.01 6.46
CA ALA A 25 10.18 -7.45 6.95
C ALA A 25 11.04 -8.57 7.52
N LYS A 26 12.35 -8.52 7.29
CA LYS A 26 13.31 -9.50 7.78
C LYS A 26 14.42 -8.81 8.56
N SER A 27 14.68 -9.30 9.78
CA SER A 27 15.79 -8.84 10.61
C SER A 27 16.39 -10.01 11.39
N GLU A 28 17.70 -10.20 11.27
CA GLU A 28 18.40 -11.30 11.96
C GLU A 28 18.59 -11.04 13.48
N LYS A 29 18.48 -9.78 13.90
CA LYS A 29 18.80 -9.36 15.28
C LYS A 29 17.59 -9.36 16.22
N VAL A 30 16.41 -9.71 15.74
CA VAL A 30 15.16 -9.60 16.49
C VAL A 30 14.56 -10.98 16.74
N PRO A 31 14.35 -11.38 18.01
CA PRO A 31 13.82 -12.71 18.31
C PRO A 31 12.31 -12.85 18.10
N HIS A 32 11.52 -11.79 18.30
CA HIS A 32 10.06 -11.78 18.10
C HIS A 32 9.51 -10.36 17.95
N GLU A 33 8.30 -10.23 17.40
CA GLU A 33 7.66 -8.95 17.08
C GLU A 33 7.38 -8.03 18.29
N TYR A 34 7.28 -8.58 19.49
CA TYR A 34 7.07 -7.81 20.73
C TYR A 34 8.37 -7.48 21.47
N SER A 35 9.52 -7.70 20.85
CA SER A 35 10.80 -7.37 21.46
C SER A 35 11.14 -5.90 21.30
N THR A 36 11.98 -5.42 22.23
CA THR A 36 12.66 -4.13 22.13
C THR A 36 14.02 -4.32 21.49
N ILE A 37 14.48 -3.33 20.76
CA ILE A 37 15.86 -3.26 20.26
C ILE A 37 16.55 -2.16 21.05
N VAL A 38 17.64 -2.50 21.74
CA VAL A 38 18.42 -1.52 22.51
C VAL A 38 18.90 -0.43 21.54
N GLY A 39 18.65 0.85 21.91
CA GLY A 39 19.01 2.00 21.09
C GLY A 39 17.98 2.38 20.02
N ILE A 40 16.82 1.75 20.01
CA ILE A 40 15.64 2.14 19.21
C ILE A 40 14.48 2.46 20.16
N GLU A 41 13.80 3.55 19.91
CA GLU A 41 12.68 4.03 20.74
C GLU A 41 11.44 3.16 20.58
N GLU A 42 11.13 2.75 19.33
CA GLU A 42 9.94 1.96 19.00
C GLU A 42 10.14 0.46 19.28
N LEU A 43 9.04 -0.19 19.60
CA LEU A 43 8.95 -1.66 19.59
C LEU A 43 9.00 -2.20 18.16
N VAL A 44 9.45 -3.43 17.98
CA VAL A 44 9.46 -4.08 16.66
C VAL A 44 8.06 -4.06 16.02
N HIS A 45 7.02 -4.32 16.81
CA HIS A 45 5.64 -4.26 16.33
C HIS A 45 5.25 -2.86 15.80
N GLU A 46 5.68 -1.79 16.45
CA GLU A 46 5.44 -0.42 16.00
C GLU A 46 6.18 -0.13 14.69
N ILE A 47 7.41 -0.61 14.54
CA ILE A 47 8.16 -0.51 13.28
C ILE A 47 7.42 -1.25 12.16
N LEU A 48 6.87 -2.43 12.42
CA LEU A 48 6.09 -3.18 11.43
C LEU A 48 4.79 -2.43 11.03
N LEU A 49 4.13 -1.78 12.00
CA LEU A 49 2.97 -0.93 11.71
C LEU A 49 3.34 0.29 10.88
N ASN A 50 4.45 0.95 11.20
CA ASN A 50 4.95 2.09 10.43
C ASN A 50 5.30 1.67 8.99
N LEU A 51 5.95 0.51 8.81
CA LEU A 51 6.24 -0.05 7.49
C LEU A 51 4.98 -0.39 6.70
N LYS A 52 3.91 -0.86 7.36
CA LYS A 52 2.61 -1.13 6.74
C LYS A 52 1.97 0.12 6.14
N GLU A 53 2.15 1.28 6.77
CA GLU A 53 1.54 2.54 6.35
C GLU A 53 2.30 3.22 5.20
N ILE A 54 3.49 2.74 4.82
CA ILE A 54 4.28 3.33 3.74
C ILE A 54 3.58 3.12 2.40
N VAL A 55 3.32 4.23 1.72
CA VAL A 55 2.66 4.25 0.42
C VAL A 55 3.67 4.07 -0.70
N LEU A 56 3.50 3.00 -1.46
CA LEU A 56 4.37 2.63 -2.57
C LEU A 56 3.61 2.61 -3.89
N ARG A 57 4.32 2.87 -4.98
CA ARG A 57 3.83 2.75 -6.35
C ARG A 57 4.80 1.88 -7.16
N SER A 58 4.29 0.91 -7.90
CA SER A 58 5.06 0.10 -8.83
C SER A 58 4.21 -0.31 -10.03
N ASN A 59 4.81 -0.37 -11.19
CA ASN A 59 4.18 -0.84 -12.42
C ASN A 59 4.53 -2.31 -12.74
N ILE A 60 5.35 -2.94 -11.91
CA ILE A 60 5.86 -4.30 -12.16
C ILE A 60 5.22 -5.28 -11.19
N HIS A 61 4.70 -6.38 -11.72
CA HIS A 61 4.18 -7.49 -10.94
C HIS A 61 5.30 -8.32 -10.30
N GLY A 62 4.94 -9.08 -9.27
CA GLY A 62 5.82 -9.98 -8.55
C GLY A 62 6.44 -9.37 -7.31
N VAL A 63 7.29 -10.14 -6.66
CA VAL A 63 7.99 -9.76 -5.44
C VAL A 63 9.25 -8.98 -5.79
N ARG A 64 9.52 -7.92 -5.04
CA ARG A 64 10.73 -7.11 -5.11
C ARG A 64 11.34 -7.00 -3.73
N ASP A 65 12.65 -7.05 -3.68
CA ASP A 65 13.40 -6.86 -2.45
C ASP A 65 13.84 -5.41 -2.32
N ALA A 66 13.72 -4.89 -1.13
CA ALA A 66 14.24 -3.60 -0.71
C ALA A 66 14.93 -3.76 0.64
N SER A 67 15.65 -2.76 1.09
CA SER A 67 16.34 -2.80 2.38
C SER A 67 16.41 -1.43 3.02
N ILE A 68 16.54 -1.44 4.35
CA ILE A 68 16.91 -0.28 5.15
C ILE A 68 18.24 -0.60 5.78
N TYR A 69 19.22 0.28 5.59
CA TYR A 69 20.50 0.21 6.28
C TYR A 69 20.87 1.59 6.77
N VAL A 70 20.78 1.80 8.06
CA VAL A 70 21.07 3.09 8.70
C VAL A 70 21.87 2.89 9.97
N LYS A 71 22.72 3.88 10.26
CA LYS A 71 23.50 3.95 11.48
C LYS A 71 23.00 5.10 12.35
N GLY A 72 22.72 4.81 13.61
CA GLY A 72 22.28 5.78 14.58
C GLY A 72 23.42 6.65 15.15
N PRO A 73 23.07 7.66 15.94
CA PRO A 73 21.70 8.10 16.19
C PRO A 73 21.07 8.77 14.95
N LYS A 74 19.83 8.41 14.63
CA LYS A 74 19.15 8.93 13.44
C LYS A 74 17.64 8.71 13.52
N TYR A 75 16.86 9.69 13.02
CA TYR A 75 15.43 9.56 12.72
C TYR A 75 15.26 8.91 11.36
N VAL A 76 14.75 7.68 11.34
CA VAL A 76 14.62 6.86 10.13
C VAL A 76 13.25 7.09 9.50
N THR A 77 13.24 7.42 8.22
CA THR A 77 12.04 7.66 7.43
C THR A 77 12.00 6.78 6.19
N ALA A 78 10.91 6.83 5.46
CA ALA A 78 10.76 6.10 4.21
C ALA A 78 11.83 6.47 3.16
N GLN A 79 12.45 7.65 3.26
CA GLN A 79 13.59 8.05 2.43
C GLN A 79 14.81 7.12 2.58
N ASP A 80 14.95 6.48 3.73
CA ASP A 80 16.07 5.56 4.01
C ASP A 80 15.88 4.16 3.43
N ILE A 81 14.74 3.90 2.80
CA ILE A 81 14.48 2.63 2.09
C ILE A 81 15.23 2.64 0.77
N ILE A 82 16.12 1.68 0.62
CA ILE A 82 16.81 1.40 -0.64
C ILE A 82 15.90 0.48 -1.46
N SER A 83 15.13 1.07 -2.37
CA SER A 83 14.20 0.35 -3.23
C SER A 83 14.75 0.18 -4.65
N PRO A 84 14.32 -0.86 -5.39
CA PRO A 84 14.67 -0.99 -6.80
C PRO A 84 14.02 0.14 -7.62
N PRO A 85 14.59 0.49 -8.80
CA PRO A 85 14.08 1.59 -9.63
C PRO A 85 12.63 1.44 -10.08
N SER A 86 12.09 0.23 -10.02
CA SER A 86 10.70 -0.08 -10.36
C SER A 86 9.70 0.24 -9.26
N VAL A 87 10.16 0.63 -8.08
CA VAL A 87 9.34 0.95 -6.91
C VAL A 87 9.59 2.39 -6.50
N GLU A 88 8.55 3.19 -6.48
CA GLU A 88 8.55 4.58 -6.04
C GLU A 88 7.90 4.68 -4.65
N ILE A 89 8.51 5.46 -3.77
CA ILE A 89 7.97 5.81 -2.47
C ILE A 89 7.23 7.14 -2.62
N VAL A 90 5.93 7.15 -2.36
CA VAL A 90 5.07 8.33 -2.60
C VAL A 90 5.35 9.42 -1.57
N ASP A 91 5.46 9.05 -0.30
CA ASP A 91 5.81 9.98 0.80
C ASP A 91 7.06 9.50 1.51
N THR A 92 8.18 10.15 1.22
CA THR A 92 9.49 9.84 1.79
C THR A 92 9.65 10.31 3.23
N THR A 93 8.73 11.12 3.75
CA THR A 93 8.79 11.68 5.11
C THR A 93 8.15 10.80 6.17
N GLN A 94 7.47 9.71 5.76
CA GLN A 94 6.83 8.79 6.69
C GLN A 94 7.84 8.19 7.67
N HIS A 95 7.50 8.24 8.95
CA HIS A 95 8.32 7.74 10.04
C HIS A 95 8.38 6.21 10.05
N ILE A 96 9.56 5.67 10.34
CA ILE A 96 9.78 4.23 10.52
C ILE A 96 10.26 3.93 11.94
N ALA A 97 11.38 4.54 12.37
CA ALA A 97 11.97 4.31 13.67
C ALA A 97 12.88 5.47 14.09
N ASN A 98 13.12 5.61 15.38
CA ASN A 98 14.07 6.57 15.95
C ASN A 98 15.23 5.84 16.64
N LEU A 99 16.41 5.92 16.06
CA LEU A 99 17.64 5.38 16.64
C LEU A 99 18.24 6.43 17.59
N THR A 100 18.29 6.12 18.87
CA THR A 100 18.81 7.00 19.93
C THR A 100 20.30 6.77 20.23
N GLU A 101 20.82 5.61 19.84
CA GLU A 101 22.20 5.19 20.08
C GLU A 101 22.95 4.89 18.76
N PRO A 102 24.30 4.87 18.77
CA PRO A 102 25.10 4.56 17.59
C PRO A 102 25.07 3.06 17.25
N ILE A 103 23.90 2.57 16.88
CA ILE A 103 23.64 1.19 16.46
C ILE A 103 23.35 1.12 14.96
N ASP A 104 23.59 -0.04 14.37
CA ASP A 104 23.25 -0.32 12.98
C ASP A 104 21.89 -1.02 12.91
N LEU A 105 20.96 -0.41 12.19
CA LEU A 105 19.66 -1.00 11.86
C LEU A 105 19.70 -1.53 10.42
N CYS A 106 19.50 -2.84 10.27
CA CYS A 106 19.40 -3.51 8.99
C CYS A 106 18.07 -4.28 8.91
N ILE A 107 17.22 -3.91 7.97
CA ILE A 107 15.93 -4.56 7.72
C ILE A 107 15.83 -4.88 6.23
N GLY A 108 15.65 -6.15 5.89
CA GLY A 108 15.25 -6.57 4.55
C GLY A 108 13.75 -6.44 4.39
N LEU A 109 13.28 -5.97 3.25
CA LEU A 109 11.87 -5.75 2.95
C LEU A 109 11.48 -6.52 1.70
N GLN A 110 10.30 -7.11 1.70
CA GLN A 110 9.66 -7.65 0.51
C GLN A 110 8.46 -6.79 0.13
N ILE A 111 8.49 -6.32 -1.11
CA ILE A 111 7.45 -5.48 -1.69
C ILE A 111 6.73 -6.29 -2.76
N ARG A 112 5.41 -6.23 -2.75
CA ARG A 112 4.57 -6.95 -3.71
C ARG A 112 3.49 -6.05 -4.25
N ARG A 113 3.20 -6.19 -5.54
CA ARG A 113 2.01 -5.64 -6.17
C ARG A 113 0.98 -6.74 -6.31
N ASP A 114 -0.20 -6.52 -5.72
CA ASP A 114 -1.30 -7.48 -5.70
C ASP A 114 -2.64 -6.76 -5.55
N ARG A 115 -3.75 -7.51 -5.56
CA ARG A 115 -5.11 -7.01 -5.35
C ARG A 115 -5.58 -7.36 -3.93
N GLY A 116 -6.23 -6.42 -3.28
CA GLY A 116 -6.90 -6.65 -2.01
C GLY A 116 -5.95 -6.92 -0.84
N TYR A 117 -6.33 -7.85 0.02
CA TYR A 117 -5.54 -8.26 1.17
C TYR A 117 -4.46 -9.26 0.77
N CYS A 118 -3.22 -8.95 1.08
CA CYS A 118 -2.16 -9.96 1.12
C CYS A 118 -2.37 -10.82 2.36
N THR A 119 -2.89 -12.03 2.16
CA THR A 119 -2.93 -13.04 3.23
C THR A 119 -1.51 -13.33 3.68
N LYS A 120 -1.28 -13.28 5.01
CA LYS A 120 0.02 -13.60 5.61
C LYS A 120 0.49 -14.94 5.06
N PRO A 121 1.63 -15.00 4.35
CA PRO A 121 2.24 -16.29 4.09
C PRO A 121 2.51 -16.93 5.46
N THR A 122 2.25 -18.23 5.60
CA THR A 122 2.60 -19.00 6.79
C THR A 122 4.12 -19.13 6.81
N ILE A 123 4.80 -18.05 7.18
CA ILE A 123 6.26 -18.03 7.31
C ILE A 123 6.54 -18.44 8.76
N ASN A 124 7.32 -19.49 8.92
CA ASN A 124 7.84 -19.89 10.22
C ASN A 124 8.68 -18.74 10.76
N SER A 125 8.28 -18.15 11.87
CA SER A 125 8.99 -17.05 12.57
C SER A 125 10.42 -17.38 12.98
N GLN A 126 10.87 -18.62 12.73
CA GLN A 126 12.24 -19.08 13.03
C GLN A 126 13.31 -18.45 12.13
N ASP A 127 12.95 -17.88 10.98
CA ASP A 127 13.90 -17.30 10.02
C ASP A 127 14.11 -15.78 10.18
N GLY A 128 13.63 -15.17 11.28
CA GLY A 128 13.70 -13.71 11.46
C GLY A 128 12.86 -12.92 10.45
N SER A 129 11.89 -13.56 9.81
CA SER A 129 10.96 -12.95 8.88
C SER A 129 9.63 -12.65 9.57
N TYR A 130 9.19 -11.40 9.44
CA TYR A 130 7.95 -10.89 10.03
C TYR A 130 6.97 -10.55 8.92
N PRO A 131 5.90 -11.34 8.73
CA PRO A 131 4.87 -11.02 7.75
C PRO A 131 4.09 -9.79 8.20
N ILE A 132 3.91 -8.84 7.27
CA ILE A 132 3.13 -7.64 7.46
C ILE A 132 1.75 -7.88 6.85
N ASP A 133 0.71 -7.63 7.63
CA ASP A 133 -0.68 -7.72 7.18
C ASP A 133 -1.02 -6.50 6.30
N ALA A 134 -0.59 -6.57 5.06
CA ALA A 134 -0.64 -5.45 4.14
C ALA A 134 -1.94 -5.42 3.34
N VAL A 135 -2.41 -4.22 3.03
CA VAL A 135 -3.60 -3.95 2.23
C VAL A 135 -3.18 -3.29 0.92
N SER A 136 -3.26 -4.05 -0.17
CA SER A 136 -2.94 -3.60 -1.52
C SER A 136 -4.15 -2.94 -2.19
N MET A 137 -4.72 -1.92 -1.54
CA MET A 137 -5.89 -1.18 -2.05
C MET A 137 -5.55 0.31 -2.20
N PRO A 138 -5.27 0.78 -3.43
CA PRO A 138 -4.97 2.20 -3.66
C PRO A 138 -6.19 3.10 -3.47
N VAL A 139 -7.40 2.61 -3.73
CA VAL A 139 -8.65 3.33 -3.48
C VAL A 139 -9.16 2.99 -2.08
N ARG A 140 -9.29 4.01 -1.25
CA ARG A 140 -9.75 3.92 0.15
C ARG A 140 -11.27 3.97 0.25
N ASN A 141 -11.90 4.79 -0.59
CA ASN A 141 -13.35 4.93 -0.65
C ASN A 141 -13.77 5.36 -2.04
N ALA A 142 -14.96 4.93 -2.46
CA ALA A 142 -15.62 5.36 -3.68
C ALA A 142 -17.11 5.55 -3.40
N ASN A 143 -17.69 6.62 -3.93
CA ASN A 143 -19.10 6.92 -3.80
C ASN A 143 -19.62 7.50 -5.10
N HIS A 144 -20.90 7.29 -5.39
CA HIS A 144 -21.54 7.86 -6.57
C HIS A 144 -22.88 8.50 -6.24
N SER A 145 -23.25 9.48 -7.02
CA SER A 145 -24.59 10.06 -7.02
C SER A 145 -25.05 10.35 -8.45
N ILE A 146 -26.34 10.20 -8.72
CA ILE A 146 -26.94 10.45 -10.02
C ILE A 146 -27.89 11.64 -9.87
N HIS A 147 -27.70 12.64 -10.70
CA HIS A 147 -28.57 13.81 -10.76
C HIS A 147 -29.22 13.89 -12.13
N SER A 148 -30.56 13.92 -12.14
CA SER A 148 -31.33 14.11 -13.37
C SER A 148 -31.58 15.58 -13.60
N TYR A 149 -31.40 16.05 -14.83
CA TYR A 149 -31.75 17.41 -15.25
C TYR A 149 -32.45 17.37 -16.61
N GLY A 150 -33.21 18.38 -16.97
CA GLY A 150 -33.87 18.49 -18.26
C GLY A 150 -35.18 19.28 -18.24
N ASN A 151 -35.64 19.69 -19.41
CA ASN A 151 -36.83 20.59 -19.60
C ASN A 151 -38.10 19.80 -19.89
N GLY A 152 -38.33 18.64 -19.27
CA GLY A 152 -39.60 17.90 -19.37
C GLY A 152 -39.79 17.07 -20.64
N LYS A 153 -39.02 17.27 -21.71
CA LYS A 153 -39.06 16.46 -22.94
C LYS A 153 -37.84 15.55 -23.09
N GLU A 154 -36.68 15.97 -22.56
CA GLU A 154 -35.46 15.19 -22.54
C GLU A 154 -34.95 15.16 -21.11
N LYS A 155 -34.79 13.96 -20.55
CA LYS A 155 -34.15 13.74 -19.25
C LYS A 155 -32.72 13.34 -19.52
N GLU A 156 -31.80 14.11 -19.01
CA GLU A 156 -30.37 13.77 -18.96
C GLU A 156 -29.97 13.44 -17.54
N GLU A 157 -29.00 12.56 -17.39
CA GLU A 157 -28.48 12.16 -16.08
C GLU A 157 -26.99 12.44 -16.03
N ILE A 158 -26.54 13.04 -14.92
CA ILE A 158 -25.14 13.24 -14.63
C ILE A 158 -24.76 12.29 -13.51
N LEU A 159 -23.74 11.49 -13.74
CA LEU A 159 -23.11 10.66 -12.73
C LEU A 159 -21.96 11.45 -12.08
N PHE A 160 -22.06 11.70 -10.78
CA PHE A 160 -20.96 12.18 -9.96
C PHE A 160 -20.29 11.00 -9.29
N LEU A 161 -18.97 10.90 -9.46
CA LEU A 161 -18.13 9.86 -8.87
C LEU A 161 -17.09 10.53 -7.96
N GLU A 162 -17.11 10.17 -6.69
CA GLU A 162 -16.14 10.61 -5.69
C GLU A 162 -15.19 9.48 -5.36
N ILE A 163 -13.88 9.69 -5.51
CA ILE A 163 -12.87 8.68 -5.29
C ILE A 163 -11.81 9.21 -4.33
N TRP A 164 -11.58 8.48 -3.23
CA TRP A 164 -10.52 8.76 -2.26
C TRP A 164 -9.42 7.70 -2.41
N THR A 165 -8.20 8.15 -2.64
CA THR A 165 -7.03 7.27 -2.81
C THR A 165 -6.06 7.42 -1.64
N ASN A 166 -5.11 6.48 -1.55
CA ASN A 166 -3.99 6.57 -0.61
C ASN A 166 -2.83 7.43 -1.12
N GLY A 167 -2.96 8.03 -2.31
CA GLY A 167 -1.91 8.84 -2.96
C GLY A 167 -1.03 8.05 -3.94
N SER A 168 -1.07 6.72 -3.96
CA SER A 168 -0.30 5.92 -4.94
C SER A 168 -0.85 6.04 -6.37
N LEU A 169 -2.15 6.30 -6.50
CA LEU A 169 -2.83 6.61 -7.76
C LEU A 169 -3.67 7.86 -7.58
N THR A 170 -3.79 8.65 -8.64
CA THR A 170 -4.76 9.74 -8.70
C THR A 170 -6.18 9.17 -8.88
N PRO A 171 -7.26 9.89 -8.48
CA PRO A 171 -8.63 9.47 -8.73
C PRO A 171 -8.91 9.17 -10.21
N LYS A 172 -8.32 9.95 -11.12
CA LYS A 172 -8.45 9.76 -12.56
C LYS A 172 -7.79 8.47 -13.05
N GLU A 173 -6.57 8.17 -12.58
CA GLU A 173 -5.87 6.91 -12.87
C GLU A 173 -6.66 5.73 -12.33
N SER A 174 -7.17 5.82 -11.10
CA SER A 174 -7.98 4.77 -10.48
C SER A 174 -9.25 4.46 -11.28
N HIS A 175 -9.94 5.50 -11.76
CA HIS A 175 -11.12 5.33 -12.62
C HIS A 175 -10.77 4.63 -13.93
N TYR A 176 -9.68 5.03 -14.58
CA TYR A 176 -9.22 4.41 -15.83
C TYR A 176 -8.85 2.93 -15.64
N GLU A 177 -8.12 2.59 -14.59
CA GLU A 177 -7.75 1.20 -14.27
C GLU A 177 -8.98 0.34 -13.95
N ALA A 178 -9.99 0.88 -13.25
CA ALA A 178 -11.24 0.19 -12.98
C ALA A 178 -12.04 -0.09 -14.27
N GLU A 179 -12.12 0.86 -15.20
CA GLU A 179 -12.78 0.66 -16.49
C GLU A 179 -12.08 -0.41 -17.33
N LYS A 180 -10.75 -0.39 -17.36
CA LYS A 180 -9.94 -1.39 -18.05
C LYS A 180 -10.16 -2.80 -17.47
N SER A 181 -10.26 -2.91 -16.15
CA SER A 181 -10.58 -4.18 -15.48
C SER A 181 -11.95 -4.71 -15.91
N LEU A 182 -12.97 -3.87 -15.92
CA LEU A 182 -14.33 -4.25 -16.33
C LEU A 182 -14.40 -4.70 -17.78
N THR A 183 -13.60 -4.11 -18.69
CA THR A 183 -13.58 -4.51 -20.11
C THR A 183 -12.84 -5.82 -20.37
N ASN A 184 -11.93 -6.24 -19.51
CA ASN A 184 -11.21 -7.51 -19.64
C ASN A 184 -12.04 -8.75 -19.21
N PHE A 185 -13.22 -8.55 -18.64
CA PHE A 185 -14.16 -9.62 -18.27
C PHE A 185 -15.21 -9.92 -19.38
N GLN A 186 -15.11 -9.33 -20.55
CA GLN A 186 -15.89 -9.65 -21.76
C GLN A 186 -15.10 -10.58 -22.68
#